data_a90700f1a5f6e8b3c0413673c55074f0
#
_entry.id   a90700f1a5f6e8b3c0413673c55074f0
#
_cell.length_a   1.000
_cell.length_b   1.000
_cell.length_c   1.000
_cell.angle_alpha   90.00
_cell.angle_beta   90.00
_cell.angle_gamma   90.00
#
_symmetry.space_group_name_H-M   'P 1'
#
loop_
_entity.id
_entity.type
_entity.pdbx_description
1 polymer ?
#
loop_
_entity_poly.entity_id
_entity_poly.type
_entity_poly.pdbx_seq_one_letter_code
_entity_poly.pdbx_strand_id
1 'polypeptide(L)'
;RVESDSIIPGEESITGVGKTLRDGNGIDGSALLAGGALEVVLSNVVMMCPVQGIRKCDIGIRDGRICAIGKAGNPAVMAGVSPGMTIGPGTKHLSGQGMIATPGGIDVHSHYGQPNEMRHALSSGLTTIIGGSFPGCWSIDSGGDWANAKMLKALEAFPLTFGLFSRGGANSADAIVEQLSSGGIGVKIHEDLGAMPAVLDTCLSVADEYDFQVQLHTDSMNEAGFYESTMEAIAGRTIHMYHTEGAGGGHAPDIIRCNGEAHCLPSSTSPTNPFTQNALGEHMDMMMLCHTLRGDIPEDVAFAESRLRPQSMAAEDVLHDLGAISMAGSDAEGMGRVMDV
;
A
#
# COMPACT_ATOMS: atom_id res chain seq x y z
N ARG A 1 -2.62 6.75 -23.18
CA ARG A 1 -3.20 7.85 -24.00
C ARG A 1 -4.09 8.69 -23.10
N VAL A 2 -3.93 10.05 -23.15
CA VAL A 2 -4.85 10.96 -22.46
C VAL A 2 -6.24 10.82 -23.06
N GLU A 3 -7.23 10.55 -22.22
CA GLU A 3 -8.63 10.30 -22.64
C GLU A 3 -9.42 11.62 -22.76
N SER A 4 -9.08 12.59 -21.91
CA SER A 4 -9.69 13.91 -21.94
C SER A 4 -8.71 15.00 -21.52
N ASP A 5 -8.89 16.20 -22.05
CA ASP A 5 -8.15 17.40 -21.69
C ASP A 5 -9.16 18.46 -21.20
N SER A 6 -9.02 18.84 -19.95
CA SER A 6 -9.84 19.89 -19.35
C SER A 6 -9.28 21.29 -19.60
N ILE A 7 -8.04 21.36 -20.12
CA ILE A 7 -7.31 22.61 -20.30
C ILE A 7 -7.30 22.95 -21.81
N ILE A 8 -7.84 24.08 -22.15
CA ILE A 8 -7.80 24.56 -23.55
C ILE A 8 -6.33 24.85 -23.90
N PRO A 9 -5.79 24.28 -25.00
CA PRO A 9 -4.43 24.57 -25.43
C PRO A 9 -4.15 26.07 -25.52
N GLY A 10 -3.10 26.52 -24.91
CA GLY A 10 -2.75 27.93 -24.81
C GLY A 10 -3.30 28.64 -23.57
N GLU A 11 -4.16 28.02 -22.78
CA GLU A 11 -4.71 28.59 -21.55
C GLU A 11 -4.22 27.83 -20.30
N GLU A 12 -3.13 27.07 -20.41
CA GLU A 12 -2.51 26.39 -19.29
C GLU A 12 -2.07 27.39 -18.22
N SER A 13 -2.30 27.05 -16.98
CA SER A 13 -1.75 27.79 -15.84
C SER A 13 -0.24 27.57 -15.77
N ILE A 14 0.52 28.57 -16.19
CA ILE A 14 1.98 28.54 -16.21
C ILE A 14 2.52 29.56 -15.22
N THR A 15 3.43 29.10 -14.35
CA THR A 15 4.18 29.96 -13.43
C THR A 15 5.63 30.07 -13.87
N GLY A 16 6.23 31.22 -13.72
CA GLY A 16 7.66 31.45 -13.98
C GLY A 16 7.98 32.82 -14.52
N VAL A 17 9.27 33.14 -14.60
CA VAL A 17 9.81 34.40 -15.17
C VAL A 17 9.21 35.68 -14.55
N GLY A 18 8.89 35.65 -13.25
CA GLY A 18 8.25 36.77 -12.56
C GLY A 18 6.77 36.99 -12.90
N LYS A 19 6.17 36.10 -13.69
CA LYS A 19 4.76 36.13 -14.04
C LYS A 19 4.07 34.89 -13.50
N THR A 20 2.82 35.06 -13.09
CA THR A 20 1.97 33.96 -12.65
C THR A 20 0.73 33.89 -13.55
N LEU A 21 0.37 32.66 -13.90
CA LEU A 21 -0.90 32.36 -14.56
C LEU A 21 -1.18 33.29 -15.77
N ARG A 22 -0.38 33.13 -16.79
CA ARG A 22 -0.58 33.87 -18.04
C ARG A 22 -0.70 35.37 -17.83
N ASP A 23 0.36 36.00 -17.35
CA ASP A 23 0.42 37.45 -17.15
C ASP A 23 -0.60 37.97 -16.14
N GLY A 24 -1.06 37.12 -15.20
CA GLY A 24 -1.99 37.47 -14.15
C GLY A 24 -3.46 37.28 -14.50
N ASN A 25 -3.80 36.98 -15.74
CA ASN A 25 -5.21 36.82 -16.15
C ASN A 25 -5.87 35.59 -15.49
N GLY A 26 -5.08 34.62 -15.04
CA GLY A 26 -5.58 33.42 -14.35
C GLY A 26 -5.94 33.63 -12.90
N ILE A 27 -5.67 34.80 -12.32
CA ILE A 27 -5.93 35.09 -10.90
C ILE A 27 -7.12 36.05 -10.82
N ASP A 28 -8.13 35.68 -10.03
CA ASP A 28 -9.20 36.61 -9.64
C ASP A 28 -8.71 37.38 -8.40
N GLY A 29 -8.36 38.65 -8.60
CA GLY A 29 -7.82 39.51 -7.52
C GLY A 29 -8.82 39.77 -6.39
N SER A 30 -10.11 39.50 -6.60
CA SER A 30 -11.17 39.66 -5.61
C SER A 30 -11.51 38.35 -4.83
N ALA A 31 -11.05 37.21 -5.34
CA ALA A 31 -11.35 35.90 -4.74
C ALA A 31 -10.45 35.62 -3.52
N LEU A 32 -11.01 35.74 -2.36
CA LEU A 32 -10.32 35.43 -1.10
C LEU A 32 -10.47 33.95 -0.72
N LEU A 33 -9.52 33.41 0.06
CA LEU A 33 -9.61 32.06 0.60
C LEU A 33 -10.91 31.85 1.38
N ALA A 34 -11.28 32.81 2.24
CA ALA A 34 -12.54 32.78 2.99
C ALA A 34 -13.79 32.82 2.09
N GLY A 35 -13.67 33.27 0.85
CA GLY A 35 -14.72 33.31 -0.16
C GLY A 35 -14.75 32.06 -1.06
N GLY A 36 -13.91 31.08 -0.79
CA GLY A 36 -13.89 29.80 -1.52
C GLY A 36 -12.87 29.71 -2.65
N ALA A 37 -11.91 30.63 -2.76
CA ALA A 37 -10.76 30.45 -3.62
C ALA A 37 -9.93 29.22 -3.16
N LEU A 38 -9.22 28.62 -4.09
CA LEU A 38 -8.34 27.48 -3.79
C LEU A 38 -7.22 27.89 -2.84
N GLU A 39 -6.88 27.02 -1.88
CA GLU A 39 -5.68 27.17 -1.06
C GLU A 39 -4.44 26.76 -1.83
N VAL A 40 -4.54 25.65 -2.55
CA VAL A 40 -3.48 25.14 -3.41
C VAL A 40 -4.07 24.67 -4.73
N VAL A 41 -3.35 24.93 -5.81
CA VAL A 41 -3.63 24.35 -7.13
C VAL A 41 -2.38 23.62 -7.63
N LEU A 42 -2.55 22.37 -8.01
CA LEU A 42 -1.58 21.63 -8.80
C LEU A 42 -2.01 21.72 -10.25
N SER A 43 -1.26 22.46 -11.04
CA SER A 43 -1.71 22.82 -12.38
C SER A 43 -1.03 22.04 -13.48
N ASN A 44 -1.79 21.79 -14.56
CA ASN A 44 -1.29 21.26 -15.81
C ASN A 44 -0.62 19.89 -15.68
N VAL A 45 -1.28 18.98 -14.95
CA VAL A 45 -0.81 17.61 -14.76
C VAL A 45 -1.50 16.63 -15.70
N VAL A 46 -0.86 15.51 -15.99
CA VAL A 46 -1.54 14.33 -16.52
C VAL A 46 -1.95 13.48 -15.31
N MET A 47 -3.21 13.53 -14.94
CA MET A 47 -3.76 12.72 -13.87
C MET A 47 -4.04 11.31 -14.37
N MET A 48 -3.58 10.30 -13.64
CA MET A 48 -3.93 8.90 -13.83
C MET A 48 -4.75 8.45 -12.62
N CYS A 49 -6.05 8.30 -12.81
CA CYS A 49 -6.99 7.94 -11.76
C CYS A 49 -7.74 6.66 -12.13
N PRO A 50 -7.80 5.65 -11.26
CA PRO A 50 -8.48 4.39 -11.56
C PRO A 50 -10.00 4.56 -11.77
N VAL A 51 -10.58 5.65 -11.25
CA VAL A 51 -12.02 5.93 -11.37
C VAL A 51 -12.33 6.86 -12.52
N GLN A 52 -11.47 7.90 -12.78
CA GLN A 52 -11.73 8.95 -13.74
C GLN A 52 -10.92 8.83 -15.04
N GLY A 53 -10.06 7.81 -15.12
CA GLY A 53 -9.20 7.59 -16.29
C GLY A 53 -7.98 8.54 -16.36
N ILE A 54 -7.40 8.66 -17.54
CA ILE A 54 -6.19 9.45 -17.79
C ILE A 54 -6.59 10.81 -18.37
N ARG A 55 -6.38 11.88 -17.59
CA ARG A 55 -6.86 13.22 -17.93
C ARG A 55 -5.76 14.27 -17.76
N LYS A 56 -5.69 15.23 -18.68
CA LYS A 56 -4.93 16.46 -18.47
C LYS A 56 -5.82 17.47 -17.76
N CYS A 57 -5.40 17.95 -16.60
CA CYS A 57 -6.24 18.79 -15.73
C CYS A 57 -5.41 19.56 -14.70
N ASP A 58 -6.10 20.43 -13.97
CA ASP A 58 -5.64 21.01 -12.72
C ASP A 58 -6.34 20.29 -11.55
N ILE A 59 -5.68 20.23 -10.40
CA ILE A 59 -6.22 19.65 -9.15
C ILE A 59 -6.28 20.76 -8.11
N GLY A 60 -7.49 21.07 -7.65
CA GLY A 60 -7.75 22.09 -6.64
C GLY A 60 -7.83 21.50 -5.23
N ILE A 61 -7.15 22.13 -4.28
CA ILE A 61 -7.12 21.71 -2.86
C ILE A 61 -7.62 22.87 -2.01
N ARG A 62 -8.52 22.53 -1.08
CA ARG A 62 -9.04 23.41 -0.06
C ARG A 62 -9.44 22.62 1.18
N ASP A 63 -9.21 23.17 2.35
CA ASP A 63 -9.48 22.53 3.66
C ASP A 63 -8.80 21.15 3.77
N GLY A 64 -7.56 21.06 3.26
CA GLY A 64 -6.77 19.82 3.26
C GLY A 64 -7.34 18.70 2.39
N ARG A 65 -8.25 18.99 1.46
CA ARG A 65 -8.91 18.01 0.58
C ARG A 65 -8.85 18.42 -0.88
N ILE A 66 -8.84 17.46 -1.78
CA ILE A 66 -9.10 17.69 -3.20
C ILE A 66 -10.57 18.10 -3.31
N CYS A 67 -10.82 19.38 -3.64
CA CYS A 67 -12.17 19.92 -3.74
C CYS A 67 -12.72 19.87 -5.16
N ALA A 68 -11.86 19.90 -6.19
CA ALA A 68 -12.27 19.78 -7.58
C ALA A 68 -11.10 19.38 -8.49
N ILE A 69 -11.43 18.78 -9.63
CA ILE A 69 -10.50 18.39 -10.69
C ILE A 69 -11.07 18.94 -12.00
N GLY A 70 -10.26 19.70 -12.74
CA GLY A 70 -10.71 20.32 -13.98
C GLY A 70 -9.78 21.42 -14.45
N LYS A 71 -10.32 22.54 -14.86
CA LYS A 71 -9.58 23.75 -15.23
C LYS A 71 -9.67 24.78 -14.10
N ALA A 72 -8.54 25.19 -13.55
CA ALA A 72 -8.47 26.27 -12.58
C ALA A 72 -8.17 27.61 -13.24
N GLY A 73 -8.58 28.71 -12.59
CA GLY A 73 -8.29 30.05 -13.10
C GLY A 73 -9.23 31.12 -12.59
N ASN A 74 -9.34 32.19 -13.35
CA ASN A 74 -10.26 33.29 -13.09
C ASN A 74 -11.51 33.15 -13.98
N PRO A 75 -12.68 32.81 -13.45
CA PRO A 75 -13.89 32.61 -14.24
C PRO A 75 -14.42 33.86 -14.90
N ALA A 76 -13.97 35.07 -14.48
CA ALA A 76 -14.39 36.30 -15.08
C ALA A 76 -13.74 36.58 -16.45
N VAL A 77 -12.56 35.98 -16.70
CA VAL A 77 -11.77 36.25 -17.92
C VAL A 77 -11.31 34.97 -18.64
N MET A 78 -11.45 33.80 -18.04
CA MET A 78 -11.08 32.51 -18.62
C MET A 78 -12.32 31.65 -18.85
N ALA A 79 -12.51 31.20 -20.08
CA ALA A 79 -13.61 30.27 -20.40
C ALA A 79 -13.35 28.86 -19.77
N GLY A 80 -14.42 28.20 -19.35
CA GLY A 80 -14.37 26.80 -18.94
C GLY A 80 -13.69 26.54 -17.59
N VAL A 81 -13.50 27.55 -16.77
CA VAL A 81 -13.05 27.35 -15.37
C VAL A 81 -14.08 26.48 -14.64
N SER A 82 -13.61 25.39 -14.06
CA SER A 82 -14.48 24.42 -13.39
C SER A 82 -15.04 24.99 -12.08
N PRO A 83 -16.28 24.63 -11.70
CA PRO A 83 -16.85 25.07 -10.43
C PRO A 83 -15.93 24.77 -9.24
N GLY A 84 -15.70 25.76 -8.36
CA GLY A 84 -14.83 25.65 -7.22
C GLY A 84 -13.33 25.70 -7.50
N MET A 85 -12.91 25.98 -8.76
CA MET A 85 -11.51 26.02 -9.18
C MET A 85 -10.99 27.45 -9.38
N THR A 86 -11.56 28.42 -8.66
CA THR A 86 -11.12 29.83 -8.74
C THR A 86 -9.77 30.00 -8.02
N ILE A 87 -8.82 30.61 -8.73
CA ILE A 87 -7.50 30.97 -8.20
C ILE A 87 -7.56 32.41 -7.72
N GLY A 88 -7.23 32.62 -6.45
CA GLY A 88 -7.15 33.95 -5.84
C GLY A 88 -5.72 34.35 -5.48
N PRO A 89 -5.51 35.59 -4.96
CA PRO A 89 -4.18 36.06 -4.57
C PRO A 89 -3.52 35.24 -3.45
N GLY A 90 -4.32 34.53 -2.64
CA GLY A 90 -3.84 33.67 -1.55
C GLY A 90 -3.58 32.22 -1.98
N THR A 91 -3.88 31.84 -3.22
CA THR A 91 -3.72 30.47 -3.70
C THR A 91 -2.23 30.14 -3.93
N LYS A 92 -1.75 29.07 -3.31
CA LYS A 92 -0.43 28.51 -3.61
C LYS A 92 -0.49 27.74 -4.92
N HIS A 93 0.31 28.14 -5.87
CA HIS A 93 0.39 27.51 -7.18
C HIS A 93 1.58 26.56 -7.28
N LEU A 94 1.31 25.30 -7.62
CA LEU A 94 2.31 24.27 -7.87
C LEU A 94 2.19 23.84 -9.35
N SER A 95 3.25 24.03 -10.11
CA SER A 95 3.29 23.57 -11.49
C SER A 95 3.49 22.07 -11.58
N GLY A 96 2.58 21.40 -12.24
CA GLY A 96 2.66 19.98 -12.58
C GLY A 96 2.99 19.72 -14.05
N GLN A 97 3.45 20.73 -14.74
CA GLN A 97 3.79 20.62 -16.18
C GLN A 97 4.85 19.53 -16.39
N GLY A 98 4.55 18.58 -17.27
CA GLY A 98 5.41 17.46 -17.56
C GLY A 98 5.39 16.36 -16.48
N MET A 99 4.52 16.46 -15.48
CA MET A 99 4.36 15.48 -14.39
C MET A 99 3.09 14.66 -14.53
N ILE A 100 3.13 13.48 -13.98
CA ILE A 100 1.98 12.60 -13.79
C ILE A 100 1.53 12.72 -12.33
N ALA A 101 0.23 12.92 -12.10
CA ALA A 101 -0.38 12.85 -10.79
C ALA A 101 -1.15 11.55 -10.63
N THR A 102 -0.84 10.78 -9.61
CA THR A 102 -1.54 9.56 -9.23
C THR A 102 -2.12 9.70 -7.82
N PRO A 103 -3.09 8.86 -7.42
CA PRO A 103 -3.34 8.65 -6.00
C PRO A 103 -2.04 8.29 -5.27
N GLY A 104 -1.92 8.64 -3.99
CA GLY A 104 -0.78 8.22 -3.20
C GLY A 104 -0.73 6.70 -3.06
N GLY A 105 0.47 6.13 -3.08
CA GLY A 105 0.67 4.70 -2.91
C GLY A 105 0.20 4.21 -1.53
N ILE A 106 -0.22 2.96 -1.47
CA ILE A 106 -0.61 2.25 -0.25
C ILE A 106 0.30 1.02 -0.15
N ASP A 107 1.14 1.00 0.88
CA ASP A 107 1.89 -0.19 1.25
C ASP A 107 1.02 -1.05 2.17
N VAL A 108 0.69 -2.26 1.74
CA VAL A 108 -0.19 -3.17 2.48
C VAL A 108 0.57 -4.14 3.38
N HIS A 109 1.90 -4.08 3.38
CA HIS A 109 2.76 -5.02 4.10
C HIS A 109 4.05 -4.34 4.55
N SER A 110 4.06 -3.77 5.74
CA SER A 110 5.24 -3.09 6.29
C SER A 110 5.45 -3.44 7.77
N HIS A 111 6.70 -3.68 8.14
CA HIS A 111 7.12 -3.82 9.54
C HIS A 111 7.54 -2.45 10.07
N TYR A 112 6.91 -1.95 11.13
CA TYR A 112 7.19 -0.63 11.68
C TYR A 112 8.40 -0.66 12.62
N GLY A 113 9.54 -1.10 12.10
CA GLY A 113 10.75 -1.33 12.89
C GLY A 113 11.44 -0.04 13.34
N GLN A 114 11.44 0.98 12.48
CA GLN A 114 12.13 2.23 12.78
C GLN A 114 11.47 3.48 12.16
N PRO A 115 11.52 4.63 12.87
CA PRO A 115 10.83 5.85 12.42
C PRO A 115 11.33 6.43 11.09
N ASN A 116 12.59 6.21 10.72
CA ASN A 116 13.13 6.74 9.47
C ASN A 116 12.47 6.16 8.23
N GLU A 117 11.98 4.94 8.31
CA GLU A 117 11.24 4.28 7.25
C GLU A 117 10.03 5.11 6.78
N MET A 118 9.31 5.74 7.70
CA MET A 118 8.17 6.59 7.38
C MET A 118 8.53 7.78 6.50
N ARG A 119 9.75 8.30 6.63
CA ARG A 119 10.27 9.38 5.77
C ARG A 119 10.64 8.86 4.38
N HIS A 120 11.19 7.67 4.29
CA HIS A 120 11.50 7.01 3.02
C HIS A 120 10.20 6.67 2.28
N ALA A 121 9.22 6.12 2.96
CA ALA A 121 7.89 5.86 2.41
C ALA A 121 7.26 7.12 1.80
N LEU A 122 7.24 8.21 2.55
CA LEU A 122 6.69 9.49 2.06
C LEU A 122 7.47 10.03 0.86
N SER A 123 8.80 9.89 0.86
CA SER A 123 9.65 10.35 -0.26
C SER A 123 9.46 9.52 -1.52
N SER A 124 8.95 8.29 -1.40
CA SER A 124 8.64 7.38 -2.51
C SER A 124 7.21 7.55 -3.05
N GLY A 125 6.41 8.43 -2.42
CA GLY A 125 5.03 8.67 -2.84
C GLY A 125 3.98 7.82 -2.13
N LEU A 126 4.38 7.04 -1.12
CA LEU A 126 3.44 6.34 -0.26
C LEU A 126 2.75 7.35 0.66
N THR A 127 1.43 7.24 0.79
CA THR A 127 0.61 8.09 1.66
C THR A 127 -0.12 7.30 2.73
N THR A 128 -0.15 5.99 2.58
CA THR A 128 -0.75 5.05 3.53
C THR A 128 0.16 3.85 3.72
N ILE A 129 0.38 3.46 4.96
CA ILE A 129 1.15 2.27 5.31
C ILE A 129 0.32 1.42 6.25
N ILE A 130 0.21 0.15 5.92
CA ILE A 130 -0.52 -0.83 6.71
C ILE A 130 0.45 -1.91 7.16
N GLY A 131 0.47 -2.17 8.46
CA GLY A 131 1.40 -3.12 9.03
C GLY A 131 1.35 -3.16 10.54
N GLY A 132 2.49 -3.33 11.15
CA GLY A 132 2.65 -3.43 12.60
C GLY A 132 4.07 -3.81 12.95
N SER A 133 4.27 -4.43 14.06
CA SER A 133 5.52 -5.03 14.55
C SER A 133 5.96 -4.54 15.92
N PHE A 134 5.08 -4.64 16.89
CA PHE A 134 5.45 -4.30 18.26
C PHE A 134 4.82 -5.26 19.28
N PRO A 135 5.57 -5.84 20.23
CA PRO A 135 7.04 -5.82 20.31
C PRO A 135 7.68 -6.89 19.41
N GLY A 136 8.72 -6.50 18.70
CA GLY A 136 9.47 -7.39 17.81
C GLY A 136 9.12 -7.23 16.35
N CYS A 137 10.01 -7.64 15.46
CA CYS A 137 9.89 -7.42 14.00
C CYS A 137 9.63 -8.71 13.18
N TRP A 138 9.17 -9.77 13.84
CA TRP A 138 8.93 -11.06 13.19
C TRP A 138 7.71 -11.10 12.27
N SER A 139 6.69 -10.32 12.62
CA SER A 139 5.45 -10.25 11.86
C SER A 139 4.95 -8.81 11.81
N ILE A 140 4.05 -8.50 10.90
CA ILE A 140 3.46 -7.17 10.77
C ILE A 140 2.28 -6.97 11.70
N ASP A 141 2.30 -7.56 12.86
CA ASP A 141 1.23 -7.46 13.87
C ASP A 141 1.69 -6.75 15.15
N SER A 142 0.75 -6.15 15.81
CA SER A 142 0.93 -5.56 17.14
C SER A 142 -0.01 -6.23 18.14
N GLY A 143 0.53 -6.63 19.27
CA GLY A 143 -0.21 -7.41 20.26
C GLY A 143 -0.86 -6.56 21.36
N GLY A 144 -2.20 -6.44 21.34
CA GLY A 144 -3.00 -5.88 22.43
C GLY A 144 -2.94 -4.37 22.60
N ASP A 145 -3.72 -3.85 23.56
CA ASP A 145 -3.97 -2.44 23.81
C ASP A 145 -2.70 -1.63 23.99
N TRP A 146 -1.79 -2.13 24.81
CA TRP A 146 -0.59 -1.39 25.15
C TRP A 146 0.33 -1.23 23.93
N ALA A 147 0.51 -2.26 23.13
CA ALA A 147 1.34 -2.23 21.95
C ALA A 147 0.74 -1.31 20.88
N ASN A 148 -0.55 -1.42 20.60
CA ASN A 148 -1.27 -0.57 19.67
C ASN A 148 -1.20 0.90 20.08
N ALA A 149 -1.43 1.22 21.36
CA ALA A 149 -1.34 2.58 21.87
C ALA A 149 0.09 3.17 21.73
N LYS A 150 1.12 2.37 21.99
CA LYS A 150 2.52 2.80 21.82
C LYS A 150 2.88 3.03 20.36
N MET A 151 2.45 2.14 19.48
CA MET A 151 2.69 2.28 18.05
C MET A 151 1.99 3.52 17.48
N LEU A 152 0.70 3.72 17.75
CA LEU A 152 -0.04 4.90 17.33
C LEU A 152 0.64 6.19 17.81
N LYS A 153 1.11 6.20 19.05
CA LYS A 153 1.85 7.35 19.61
C LYS A 153 3.17 7.61 18.91
N ALA A 154 3.90 6.57 18.53
CA ALA A 154 5.15 6.70 17.79
C ALA A 154 4.94 7.21 16.35
N LEU A 155 3.82 6.85 15.73
CA LEU A 155 3.49 7.21 14.35
C LEU A 155 2.85 8.61 14.22
N GLU A 156 2.35 9.18 15.31
CA GLU A 156 1.63 10.48 15.32
C GLU A 156 2.41 11.65 14.70
N ALA A 157 3.74 11.58 14.71
CA ALA A 157 4.61 12.64 14.19
C ALA A 157 4.75 12.64 12.65
N PHE A 158 4.26 11.61 11.96
CA PHE A 158 4.45 11.47 10.52
C PHE A 158 3.16 11.81 9.75
N PRO A 159 3.25 12.58 8.65
CA PRO A 159 2.09 12.99 7.86
C PRO A 159 1.68 11.88 6.87
N LEU A 160 1.41 10.69 7.41
CA LEU A 160 0.97 9.50 6.68
C LEU A 160 -0.30 8.94 7.33
N THR A 161 -1.05 8.18 6.58
CA THR A 161 -2.13 7.36 7.13
C THR A 161 -1.57 6.01 7.54
N PHE A 162 -1.91 5.53 8.73
CA PHE A 162 -1.45 4.25 9.24
C PHE A 162 -2.60 3.33 9.55
N GLY A 163 -2.40 2.03 9.24
CA GLY A 163 -3.24 0.95 9.71
C GLY A 163 -2.40 -0.04 10.52
N LEU A 164 -2.89 -0.45 11.69
CA LEU A 164 -2.24 -1.45 12.53
C LEU A 164 -2.96 -2.78 12.38
N PHE A 165 -2.23 -3.83 12.05
CA PHE A 165 -2.73 -5.19 12.21
C PHE A 165 -2.51 -5.66 13.64
N SER A 166 -3.50 -6.38 14.14
CA SER A 166 -3.41 -7.10 15.40
C SER A 166 -2.97 -8.54 15.16
N ARG A 167 -2.56 -9.20 16.25
CA ARG A 167 -2.05 -10.56 16.18
C ARG A 167 -3.17 -11.58 16.00
N GLY A 168 -3.12 -12.34 14.91
CA GLY A 168 -4.09 -13.35 14.56
C GLY A 168 -3.76 -14.77 15.06
N GLY A 169 -2.64 -14.97 15.72
CA GLY A 169 -2.20 -16.30 16.24
C GLY A 169 -3.00 -16.77 17.47
N ALA A 170 -4.32 -16.54 17.49
CA ALA A 170 -5.19 -16.91 18.60
C ALA A 170 -6.35 -17.78 18.14
N ASN A 171 -6.72 -18.77 18.97
CA ASN A 171 -7.92 -19.59 18.80
C ASN A 171 -9.05 -19.18 19.75
N SER A 172 -9.09 -17.91 20.17
CA SER A 172 -10.09 -17.32 21.05
C SER A 172 -10.66 -16.07 20.38
N ALA A 173 -11.97 -16.07 20.14
CA ALA A 173 -12.67 -14.92 19.57
C ALA A 173 -12.53 -13.67 20.45
N ASP A 174 -12.65 -13.81 21.76
CA ASP A 174 -12.54 -12.68 22.71
C ASP A 174 -11.19 -11.99 22.61
N ALA A 175 -10.10 -12.75 22.45
CA ALA A 175 -8.76 -12.19 22.30
C ALA A 175 -8.57 -11.40 21.01
N ILE A 176 -9.25 -11.80 19.94
CA ILE A 176 -9.23 -11.08 18.66
C ILE A 176 -10.06 -9.80 18.77
N VAL A 177 -11.25 -9.88 19.31
CA VAL A 177 -12.14 -8.72 19.53
C VAL A 177 -11.51 -7.67 20.44
N GLU A 178 -10.82 -8.08 21.50
CA GLU A 178 -10.06 -7.17 22.36
C GLU A 178 -9.02 -6.38 21.59
N GLN A 179 -8.24 -7.05 20.75
CA GLN A 179 -7.20 -6.41 19.94
C GLN A 179 -7.76 -5.45 18.89
N LEU A 180 -8.86 -5.81 18.25
CA LEU A 180 -9.56 -4.90 17.31
C LEU A 180 -10.09 -3.67 18.04
N SER A 181 -10.67 -3.85 19.23
CA SER A 181 -11.17 -2.76 20.07
C SER A 181 -10.07 -1.78 20.50
N SER A 182 -8.82 -2.22 20.49
CA SER A 182 -7.65 -1.38 20.82
C SER A 182 -7.08 -0.58 19.64
N GLY A 183 -7.73 -0.62 18.47
CA GLY A 183 -7.37 0.15 17.29
C GLY A 183 -6.73 -0.66 16.17
N GLY A 184 -6.77 -1.99 16.23
CA GLY A 184 -6.41 -2.84 15.11
C GLY A 184 -7.43 -2.74 13.97
N ILE A 185 -6.98 -2.70 12.73
CA ILE A 185 -7.84 -2.65 11.53
C ILE A 185 -8.10 -4.03 10.91
N GLY A 186 -7.45 -5.05 11.43
CA GLY A 186 -7.52 -6.42 10.99
C GLY A 186 -6.53 -7.27 11.77
N VAL A 187 -6.38 -8.52 11.38
CA VAL A 187 -5.45 -9.44 12.04
C VAL A 187 -4.49 -10.08 11.05
N LYS A 188 -3.23 -10.26 11.46
CA LYS A 188 -2.21 -10.99 10.72
C LYS A 188 -1.99 -12.35 11.35
N ILE A 189 -2.04 -13.39 10.53
CA ILE A 189 -1.66 -14.75 10.89
C ILE A 189 -0.31 -15.06 10.26
N HIS A 190 0.60 -15.58 11.08
CA HIS A 190 1.95 -15.96 10.69
C HIS A 190 2.29 -17.33 11.31
N GLU A 191 3.00 -18.19 10.60
CA GLU A 191 3.34 -19.52 11.04
C GLU A 191 4.17 -19.53 12.34
N ASP A 192 5.07 -18.57 12.50
CA ASP A 192 5.89 -18.41 13.72
C ASP A 192 5.04 -18.21 14.99
N LEU A 193 3.81 -17.75 14.83
CA LEU A 193 2.89 -17.50 15.92
C LEU A 193 1.72 -18.49 15.97
N GLY A 194 1.72 -19.47 15.05
CA GLY A 194 0.72 -20.52 14.95
C GLY A 194 -0.35 -20.26 13.91
N ALA A 195 -0.10 -20.68 12.66
CA ALA A 195 -1.08 -20.66 11.57
C ALA A 195 -1.73 -22.03 11.39
N MET A 196 -2.50 -22.47 12.40
CA MET A 196 -3.21 -23.77 12.37
C MET A 196 -4.64 -23.60 11.84
N PRO A 197 -5.27 -24.67 11.31
CA PRO A 197 -6.65 -24.60 10.82
C PRO A 197 -7.64 -24.01 11.84
N ALA A 198 -7.53 -24.36 13.11
CA ALA A 198 -8.37 -23.80 14.16
C ALA A 198 -8.15 -22.31 14.40
N VAL A 199 -6.94 -21.80 14.18
CA VAL A 199 -6.63 -20.38 14.28
C VAL A 199 -7.23 -19.63 13.10
N LEU A 200 -7.04 -20.15 11.87
CA LEU A 200 -7.64 -19.57 10.67
C LEU A 200 -9.17 -19.53 10.81
N ASP A 201 -9.80 -20.63 11.25
CA ASP A 201 -11.23 -20.72 11.44
C ASP A 201 -11.74 -19.69 12.46
N THR A 202 -11.08 -19.53 13.58
CA THR A 202 -11.45 -18.54 14.59
C THR A 202 -11.33 -17.12 14.05
N CYS A 203 -10.19 -16.77 13.43
CA CYS A 203 -9.96 -15.44 12.89
C CYS A 203 -10.97 -15.08 11.79
N LEU A 204 -11.22 -16.00 10.86
CA LEU A 204 -12.16 -15.78 9.77
C LEU A 204 -13.62 -15.72 10.24
N SER A 205 -13.99 -16.52 11.26
CA SER A 205 -15.33 -16.44 11.85
C SER A 205 -15.60 -15.12 12.55
N VAL A 206 -14.60 -14.60 13.28
CA VAL A 206 -14.71 -13.28 13.91
C VAL A 206 -14.70 -12.19 12.84
N ALA A 207 -13.94 -12.36 11.75
CA ALA A 207 -13.91 -11.43 10.63
C ALA A 207 -15.27 -11.33 9.92
N ASP A 208 -15.96 -12.44 9.74
CA ASP A 208 -17.32 -12.47 9.18
C ASP A 208 -18.34 -11.75 10.09
N GLU A 209 -18.14 -11.79 11.41
CA GLU A 209 -19.03 -11.13 12.37
C GLU A 209 -18.76 -9.62 12.50
N TYR A 210 -17.48 -9.21 12.49
CA TYR A 210 -17.07 -7.84 12.80
C TYR A 210 -16.59 -7.03 11.58
N ASP A 211 -16.62 -7.62 10.38
CA ASP A 211 -16.28 -6.99 9.09
C ASP A 211 -14.88 -6.38 9.08
N PHE A 212 -13.85 -7.21 9.23
CA PHE A 212 -12.46 -6.81 9.10
C PHE A 212 -11.67 -7.79 8.23
N GLN A 213 -10.45 -7.40 7.83
CA GLN A 213 -9.60 -8.21 6.98
C GLN A 213 -8.69 -9.11 7.79
N VAL A 214 -8.62 -10.40 7.40
CA VAL A 214 -7.59 -11.35 7.85
C VAL A 214 -6.49 -11.40 6.80
N GLN A 215 -5.24 -11.32 7.25
CA GLN A 215 -4.04 -11.46 6.42
C GLN A 215 -3.29 -12.72 6.82
N LEU A 216 -2.90 -13.49 5.82
CA LEU A 216 -2.13 -14.72 6.00
C LEU A 216 -0.75 -14.59 5.36
N HIS A 217 0.29 -14.87 6.13
CA HIS A 217 1.61 -15.16 5.60
C HIS A 217 1.53 -16.52 4.87
N THR A 218 1.82 -16.55 3.57
CA THR A 218 1.48 -17.69 2.72
C THR A 218 2.49 -18.81 2.71
N ASP A 219 3.20 -19.01 3.79
CA ASP A 219 4.13 -20.14 3.95
C ASP A 219 3.44 -21.48 4.21
N SER A 220 2.13 -21.49 4.06
CA SER A 220 1.33 -22.61 4.47
C SER A 220 1.22 -22.79 6.00
N MET A 221 0.30 -23.62 6.40
CA MET A 221 0.02 -23.87 7.81
C MET A 221 1.25 -24.43 8.53
N ASN A 222 1.90 -23.62 9.36
CA ASN A 222 3.10 -23.95 10.12
C ASN A 222 4.20 -24.63 9.27
N GLU A 223 4.42 -24.10 8.05
CA GLU A 223 5.46 -24.61 7.14
C GLU A 223 5.30 -26.08 6.71
N ALA A 224 4.19 -26.71 7.03
CA ALA A 224 3.92 -28.12 6.75
C ALA A 224 2.71 -28.34 5.85
N GLY A 225 1.96 -27.29 5.53
CA GLY A 225 0.79 -27.40 4.68
C GLY A 225 1.11 -27.33 3.19
N PHE A 226 0.08 -27.52 2.40
CA PHE A 226 0.07 -27.40 0.96
C PHE A 226 -1.08 -26.46 0.55
N TYR A 227 -1.11 -26.08 -0.72
CA TYR A 227 -2.19 -25.28 -1.26
C TYR A 227 -3.57 -25.83 -0.86
N GLU A 228 -3.79 -27.13 -1.05
CA GLU A 228 -5.07 -27.79 -0.79
C GLU A 228 -5.49 -27.70 0.69
N SER A 229 -4.58 -27.96 1.62
CA SER A 229 -4.89 -27.88 3.05
C SER A 229 -5.12 -26.44 3.52
N THR A 230 -4.43 -25.47 2.90
CA THR A 230 -4.65 -24.04 3.18
C THR A 230 -6.04 -23.61 2.69
N MET A 231 -6.42 -23.99 1.46
CA MET A 231 -7.75 -23.67 0.92
C MET A 231 -8.87 -24.35 1.71
N GLU A 232 -8.65 -25.59 2.17
CA GLU A 232 -9.61 -26.28 3.06
C GLU A 232 -9.82 -25.52 4.38
N ALA A 233 -8.75 -25.04 5.00
CA ALA A 233 -8.81 -24.28 6.25
C ALA A 233 -9.48 -22.90 6.07
N ILE A 234 -9.27 -22.23 4.95
CA ILE A 234 -9.92 -20.95 4.60
C ILE A 234 -11.42 -21.17 4.34
N ALA A 235 -11.80 -22.31 3.78
CA ALA A 235 -13.16 -22.71 3.53
C ALA A 235 -13.99 -21.70 2.70
N GLY A 236 -13.36 -21.11 1.68
CA GLY A 236 -14.01 -20.16 0.75
C GLY A 236 -14.30 -18.76 1.33
N ARG A 237 -13.82 -18.44 2.54
CA ARG A 237 -13.96 -17.11 3.16
C ARG A 237 -12.94 -16.14 2.59
N THR A 238 -13.26 -14.85 2.57
CA THR A 238 -12.36 -13.82 2.07
C THR A 238 -11.12 -13.66 2.94
N ILE A 239 -9.94 -13.71 2.33
CA ILE A 239 -8.65 -13.61 3.02
C ILE A 239 -7.62 -12.89 2.15
N HIS A 240 -6.76 -12.07 2.75
CA HIS A 240 -5.61 -11.48 2.08
C HIS A 240 -4.40 -12.42 2.21
N MET A 241 -3.86 -12.82 1.07
CA MET A 241 -2.72 -13.73 0.96
C MET A 241 -1.47 -12.92 0.59
N TYR A 242 -0.50 -12.84 1.48
CA TYR A 242 0.75 -12.10 1.24
C TYR A 242 1.74 -12.88 0.40
N HIS A 243 2.59 -12.16 -0.35
CA HIS A 243 3.73 -12.67 -1.14
C HIS A 243 3.44 -14.01 -1.83
N THR A 244 2.32 -14.06 -2.54
CA THR A 244 1.84 -15.26 -3.22
C THR A 244 2.77 -15.76 -4.33
N GLU A 245 3.69 -14.92 -4.78
CA GLU A 245 4.78 -15.23 -5.71
C GLU A 245 5.93 -16.01 -5.03
N GLY A 246 5.97 -16.04 -3.70
CA GLY A 246 6.94 -16.81 -2.93
C GLY A 246 8.14 -16.03 -2.41
N ALA A 247 8.21 -14.70 -2.62
CA ALA A 247 9.36 -13.88 -2.17
C ALA A 247 9.46 -13.75 -0.66
N GLY A 248 8.34 -13.75 0.05
CA GLY A 248 8.30 -13.67 1.51
C GLY A 248 8.61 -14.98 2.23
N GLY A 249 9.13 -15.97 1.53
CA GLY A 249 9.38 -17.29 2.07
C GLY A 249 8.24 -18.28 1.91
N GLY A 250 7.29 -17.99 1.00
CA GLY A 250 6.16 -18.86 0.70
C GLY A 250 6.59 -20.29 0.46
N HIS A 251 6.24 -21.18 1.39
CA HIS A 251 6.77 -22.53 1.42
C HIS A 251 5.95 -23.51 0.59
N ALA A 252 4.64 -23.34 0.54
CA ALA A 252 3.80 -24.23 -0.26
C ALA A 252 4.15 -24.09 -1.74
N PRO A 253 4.59 -25.18 -2.39
CA PRO A 253 5.08 -25.12 -3.77
C PRO A 253 4.11 -24.48 -4.75
N ASP A 254 2.83 -24.67 -4.51
CA ASP A 254 1.76 -24.30 -5.42
C ASP A 254 0.88 -23.17 -4.87
N ILE A 255 1.34 -22.43 -3.84
CA ILE A 255 0.55 -21.37 -3.21
C ILE A 255 0.19 -20.25 -4.20
N ILE A 256 0.99 -20.06 -5.24
CA ILE A 256 0.69 -19.12 -6.33
C ILE A 256 -0.68 -19.39 -6.97
N ARG A 257 -1.22 -20.59 -6.86
CA ARG A 257 -2.56 -20.96 -7.34
C ARG A 257 -3.67 -20.17 -6.68
N CYS A 258 -3.46 -19.66 -5.46
CA CYS A 258 -4.45 -18.84 -4.76
C CYS A 258 -4.79 -17.54 -5.52
N ASN A 259 -3.92 -17.08 -6.43
CA ASN A 259 -4.21 -15.95 -7.30
C ASN A 259 -5.39 -16.20 -8.25
N GLY A 260 -5.78 -17.45 -8.45
CA GLY A 260 -6.95 -17.84 -9.23
C GLY A 260 -8.24 -18.02 -8.40
N GLU A 261 -8.17 -17.91 -7.09
CA GLU A 261 -9.30 -18.12 -6.20
C GLU A 261 -10.08 -16.82 -5.94
N ALA A 262 -11.37 -16.83 -6.21
CA ALA A 262 -12.21 -15.62 -6.15
C ALA A 262 -12.33 -15.01 -4.73
N HIS A 263 -12.07 -15.77 -3.69
CA HIS A 263 -12.11 -15.33 -2.30
C HIS A 263 -10.74 -14.95 -1.74
N CYS A 264 -9.65 -15.17 -2.49
CA CYS A 264 -8.32 -14.74 -2.11
C CYS A 264 -8.02 -13.36 -2.68
N LEU A 265 -7.46 -12.49 -1.84
CA LEU A 265 -6.92 -11.19 -2.22
C LEU A 265 -5.40 -11.30 -2.21
N PRO A 266 -4.76 -11.60 -3.33
CA PRO A 266 -3.31 -11.83 -3.36
C PRO A 266 -2.53 -10.52 -3.42
N SER A 267 -1.38 -10.48 -2.76
CA SER A 267 -0.39 -9.43 -2.90
C SER A 267 1.00 -10.00 -3.14
N SER A 268 1.82 -9.27 -3.89
CA SER A 268 3.25 -9.52 -4.01
C SER A 268 4.05 -8.64 -3.06
N THR A 269 5.36 -8.88 -2.98
CA THR A 269 6.27 -8.08 -2.16
C THR A 269 7.46 -7.56 -2.96
N SER A 270 7.98 -6.40 -2.57
CA SER A 270 9.04 -5.69 -3.29
C SER A 270 10.38 -6.43 -3.45
N PRO A 271 10.77 -7.40 -2.61
CA PRO A 271 12.02 -8.13 -2.81
C PRO A 271 12.17 -8.77 -4.19
N THR A 272 11.06 -9.11 -4.84
CA THR A 272 11.06 -9.72 -6.17
C THR A 272 11.19 -8.73 -7.30
N ASN A 273 10.95 -7.44 -7.09
CA ASN A 273 10.95 -6.41 -8.13
C ASN A 273 12.30 -5.67 -8.20
N PRO A 274 12.77 -5.29 -9.40
CA PRO A 274 12.32 -5.71 -10.75
C PRO A 274 13.11 -6.88 -11.32
N PHE A 275 13.98 -7.54 -10.56
CA PHE A 275 15.00 -8.47 -11.04
C PHE A 275 14.88 -9.87 -10.44
N THR A 276 13.70 -10.34 -10.24
CA THR A 276 13.37 -11.58 -9.53
C THR A 276 14.26 -12.76 -9.88
N GLN A 277 14.42 -13.07 -11.16
CA GLN A 277 15.24 -14.22 -11.58
C GLN A 277 16.73 -14.05 -11.31
N ASN A 278 17.21 -12.82 -11.35
CA ASN A 278 18.62 -12.50 -11.18
C ASN A 278 19.00 -12.23 -9.72
N ALA A 279 18.01 -12.08 -8.87
CA ALA A 279 18.17 -11.78 -7.44
C ALA A 279 18.09 -13.04 -6.55
N LEU A 280 18.05 -14.24 -7.12
CA LEU A 280 17.88 -15.49 -6.37
C LEU A 280 18.91 -15.65 -5.24
N GLY A 281 20.17 -15.32 -5.48
CA GLY A 281 21.23 -15.39 -4.47
C GLY A 281 20.99 -14.39 -3.32
N GLU A 282 20.58 -13.18 -3.64
CA GLU A 282 20.23 -12.17 -2.62
C GLU A 282 19.00 -12.58 -1.82
N HIS A 283 17.98 -13.16 -2.47
CA HIS A 283 16.81 -13.71 -1.79
C HIS A 283 17.18 -14.87 -0.86
N MET A 284 18.12 -15.72 -1.28
CA MET A 284 18.62 -16.81 -0.44
C MET A 284 19.27 -16.27 0.84
N ASP A 285 20.13 -15.26 0.70
CA ASP A 285 20.79 -14.62 1.85
C ASP A 285 19.77 -13.94 2.78
N MET A 286 18.76 -13.26 2.23
CA MET A 286 17.67 -12.66 3.01
C MET A 286 16.84 -13.72 3.73
N MET A 287 16.48 -14.81 3.05
CA MET A 287 15.77 -15.93 3.64
C MET A 287 16.53 -16.51 4.84
N MET A 288 17.81 -16.80 4.65
CA MET A 288 18.68 -17.31 5.72
C MET A 288 18.71 -16.37 6.92
N LEU A 289 18.81 -15.06 6.65
CA LEU A 289 18.87 -14.05 7.70
C LEU A 289 17.53 -13.90 8.43
N CYS A 290 16.44 -13.72 7.71
CA CYS A 290 15.13 -13.43 8.29
C CYS A 290 14.56 -14.61 9.09
N HIS A 291 14.84 -15.83 8.65
CA HIS A 291 14.41 -17.05 9.37
C HIS A 291 15.44 -17.58 10.38
N THR A 292 16.50 -16.81 10.64
CA THR A 292 17.57 -17.19 11.59
C THR A 292 18.22 -18.53 11.24
N LEU A 293 18.31 -18.84 9.94
CA LEU A 293 18.92 -20.08 9.44
C LEU A 293 20.44 -19.95 9.37
N ARG A 294 21.11 -21.07 9.39
CA ARG A 294 22.57 -21.14 9.43
C ARG A 294 23.14 -21.77 8.17
N GLY A 295 24.02 -21.05 7.48
CA GLY A 295 24.68 -21.53 6.26
C GLY A 295 25.66 -22.68 6.48
N ASP A 296 26.05 -22.97 7.72
CA ASP A 296 26.90 -24.12 8.11
C ASP A 296 26.07 -25.39 8.45
N ILE A 297 24.74 -25.30 8.43
CA ILE A 297 23.82 -26.41 8.64
C ILE A 297 23.17 -26.79 7.29
N PRO A 298 23.48 -27.96 6.72
CA PRO A 298 22.93 -28.36 5.43
C PRO A 298 21.41 -28.42 5.36
N GLU A 299 20.75 -28.76 6.45
CA GLU A 299 19.30 -28.84 6.56
C GLU A 299 18.66 -27.43 6.48
N ASP A 300 19.28 -26.43 7.10
CA ASP A 300 18.82 -25.04 7.04
C ASP A 300 18.94 -24.50 5.61
N VAL A 301 20.05 -24.79 4.94
CA VAL A 301 20.28 -24.41 3.54
C VAL A 301 19.24 -25.07 2.64
N ALA A 302 19.02 -26.37 2.79
CA ALA A 302 18.03 -27.12 2.00
C ALA A 302 16.60 -26.60 2.24
N PHE A 303 16.29 -26.21 3.46
CA PHE A 303 15.01 -25.59 3.80
C PHE A 303 14.82 -24.23 3.06
N ALA A 304 15.80 -23.34 3.13
CA ALA A 304 15.76 -22.08 2.43
C ALA A 304 15.65 -22.26 0.90
N GLU A 305 16.43 -23.16 0.32
CA GLU A 305 16.36 -23.51 -1.11
C GLU A 305 14.99 -24.05 -1.51
N SER A 306 14.30 -24.77 -0.63
CA SER A 306 12.97 -25.32 -0.94
C SER A 306 11.90 -24.25 -1.04
N ARG A 307 12.10 -23.09 -0.39
CA ARG A 307 11.14 -21.99 -0.35
C ARG A 307 11.24 -21.04 -1.53
N LEU A 308 12.42 -20.85 -2.07
CA LEU A 308 12.67 -19.92 -3.16
C LEU A 308 12.46 -20.63 -4.51
N ARG A 309 11.48 -20.14 -5.27
CA ARG A 309 11.13 -20.71 -6.57
C ARG A 309 11.23 -19.65 -7.65
N PRO A 310 12.32 -19.63 -8.41
CA PRO A 310 12.53 -18.64 -9.48
C PRO A 310 11.36 -18.52 -10.44
N GLN A 311 10.70 -19.66 -10.71
CA GLN A 311 9.59 -19.71 -11.68
C GLN A 311 8.34 -18.98 -11.18
N SER A 312 7.96 -19.14 -9.90
CA SER A 312 6.81 -18.44 -9.33
C SER A 312 7.09 -16.97 -9.13
N MET A 313 8.29 -16.63 -8.68
CA MET A 313 8.71 -15.23 -8.58
C MET A 313 8.75 -14.54 -9.95
N ALA A 314 9.24 -15.22 -10.99
CA ALA A 314 9.27 -14.69 -12.36
C ALA A 314 7.87 -14.52 -12.98
N ALA A 315 6.86 -15.16 -12.42
CA ALA A 315 5.47 -14.98 -12.86
C ALA A 315 4.81 -13.72 -12.30
N GLU A 316 5.41 -13.05 -11.33
CA GLU A 316 4.84 -11.88 -10.64
C GLU A 316 4.41 -10.78 -11.61
N ASP A 317 5.29 -10.33 -12.50
CA ASP A 317 5.00 -9.27 -13.46
C ASP A 317 3.82 -9.64 -14.36
N VAL A 318 3.78 -10.89 -14.83
CA VAL A 318 2.70 -11.41 -15.67
C VAL A 318 1.38 -11.44 -14.90
N LEU A 319 1.40 -11.81 -13.63
CA LEU A 319 0.20 -11.86 -12.79
C LEU A 319 -0.34 -10.47 -12.47
N HIS A 320 0.54 -9.48 -12.27
CA HIS A 320 0.15 -8.07 -12.17
C HIS A 320 -0.46 -7.56 -13.48
N ASP A 321 0.16 -7.81 -14.62
CA ASP A 321 -0.34 -7.40 -15.94
C ASP A 321 -1.71 -8.00 -16.25
N LEU A 322 -1.96 -9.21 -15.81
CA LEU A 322 -3.25 -9.90 -15.95
C LEU A 322 -4.29 -9.45 -14.91
N GLY A 323 -3.88 -8.69 -13.89
CA GLY A 323 -4.73 -8.30 -12.78
C GLY A 323 -5.04 -9.44 -11.80
N ALA A 324 -4.29 -10.56 -11.87
CA ALA A 324 -4.42 -11.67 -10.94
C ALA A 324 -3.81 -11.33 -9.57
N ILE A 325 -2.74 -10.55 -9.55
CA ILE A 325 -2.25 -9.88 -8.35
C ILE A 325 -2.56 -8.40 -8.50
N SER A 326 -3.28 -7.81 -7.55
CA SER A 326 -3.73 -6.41 -7.63
C SER A 326 -3.12 -5.51 -6.55
N MET A 327 -2.32 -6.06 -5.65
CA MET A 327 -1.69 -5.35 -4.55
C MET A 327 -0.20 -5.68 -4.48
N ALA A 328 0.60 -4.67 -4.09
CA ALA A 328 2.00 -4.85 -3.74
C ALA A 328 2.24 -4.32 -2.33
N GLY A 329 3.13 -4.96 -1.59
CA GLY A 329 3.62 -4.51 -0.31
C GLY A 329 5.14 -4.43 -0.30
N SER A 330 5.72 -3.68 0.62
CA SER A 330 7.17 -3.57 0.70
C SER A 330 7.82 -4.77 1.37
N ASP A 331 7.17 -5.33 2.35
CA ASP A 331 7.79 -6.22 3.33
C ASP A 331 9.04 -5.57 3.97
N ALA A 332 8.97 -4.25 4.13
CA ALA A 332 10.06 -3.46 4.68
C ALA A 332 10.39 -3.90 6.10
N GLU A 333 11.67 -3.93 6.46
CA GLU A 333 12.20 -4.47 7.70
C GLU A 333 12.02 -6.00 7.87
N GLY A 334 11.29 -6.66 6.98
CA GLY A 334 11.27 -8.10 6.79
C GLY A 334 12.25 -8.49 5.69
N MET A 335 11.76 -8.77 4.49
CA MET A 335 12.58 -9.14 3.34
C MET A 335 12.69 -8.08 2.25
N GLY A 336 12.05 -6.92 2.40
CA GLY A 336 11.97 -5.92 1.34
C GLY A 336 12.30 -4.49 1.77
N ARG A 337 12.02 -3.56 0.87
CA ARG A 337 12.36 -2.15 1.00
C ARG A 337 11.15 -1.27 0.67
N VAL A 338 10.81 -0.35 1.57
CA VAL A 338 9.66 0.54 1.43
C VAL A 338 9.72 1.44 0.17
N MET A 339 10.90 1.68 -0.36
CA MET A 339 11.08 2.54 -1.54
C MET A 339 10.87 1.82 -2.87
N ASP A 340 10.71 0.52 -2.86
CA ASP A 340 10.60 -0.32 -4.05
C ASP A 340 9.15 -0.72 -4.37
N VAL A 341 8.16 -0.19 -3.64
CA VAL A 341 6.71 -0.42 -3.86
C VAL A 341 6.13 0.49 -4.94
#